data_887666e93ae90b26141edde7b0cf09cd
#
_entry.id   887666e93ae90b26141edde7b0cf09cd
#
_cell.length_a   1.000
_cell.length_b   1.000
_cell.length_c   1.000
_cell.angle_alpha   90.00
_cell.angle_beta   90.00
_cell.angle_gamma   90.00
#
_symmetry.space_group_name_H-M   'P 1'
#
loop_
_entity.id
_entity.type
_entity.pdbx_description
1 polymer ?
#
loop_
_entity_poly.entity_id
_entity_poly.type
_entity_poly.pdbx_seq_one_letter_code
_entity_poly.pdbx_strand_id
1 'polypeptide(L)'
;MDNLQNTISTAITLWETSIRTNSNKALPRSIFGGTKEQNHQIAVELFKHVFEKVLEWSPIDVVNFLSMKYIQDLNLQKPFNALDYPPEYKDRRCATFYVGILCYPQLRHYFNEKTIWIMEYNNNIDKGRNHYISFDEENLNKASKKARFLLNYVLRTDCELQFKNIEDLYAFFSQKKAKRWLASKKLGAAVCFFESPLDYLHQSLPRNVESGGRNDFVLQITEFNKLLKDSKGQGSI
;
A
#
# COMPACT_ATOMS: atom_id res chain seq x y z
N MET A 1 5.27 18.61 -27.64
CA MET A 1 5.61 17.43 -26.81
C MET A 1 6.71 17.75 -25.79
N ASP A 2 7.68 18.57 -26.13
CA ASP A 2 8.82 18.88 -25.24
C ASP A 2 8.45 19.52 -23.89
N ASN A 3 7.38 20.32 -23.84
CA ASN A 3 7.00 21.02 -22.60
C ASN A 3 6.45 20.07 -21.50
N LEU A 4 5.65 19.08 -21.88
CA LEU A 4 5.07 18.12 -20.91
C LEU A 4 6.14 17.19 -20.33
N GLN A 5 7.05 16.68 -21.16
CA GLN A 5 8.16 15.83 -20.72
C GLN A 5 9.09 16.59 -19.76
N ASN A 6 9.37 17.87 -20.06
CA ASN A 6 10.12 18.73 -19.17
C ASN A 6 9.40 18.95 -17.82
N THR A 7 8.08 19.10 -17.83
CA THR A 7 7.28 19.24 -16.61
C THR A 7 7.30 17.95 -15.77
N ILE A 8 7.22 16.78 -16.41
CA ILE A 8 7.32 15.46 -15.73
C ILE A 8 8.70 15.33 -15.05
N SER A 9 9.79 15.59 -15.80
CA SER A 9 11.15 15.54 -15.25
C SER A 9 11.33 16.51 -14.09
N THR A 10 10.79 17.72 -14.20
CA THR A 10 10.80 18.71 -13.12
C THR A 10 10.01 18.23 -11.91
N ALA A 11 8.83 17.62 -12.10
CA ALA A 11 8.03 17.09 -11.01
C ALA A 11 8.77 15.99 -10.23
N ILE A 12 9.42 15.07 -10.94
CA ILE A 12 10.25 14.01 -10.35
C ILE A 12 11.40 14.60 -9.54
N THR A 13 12.20 15.50 -10.12
CA THR A 13 13.34 16.14 -9.45
C THR A 13 12.92 16.90 -8.18
N LEU A 14 11.82 17.65 -8.26
CA LEU A 14 11.31 18.40 -7.11
C LEU A 14 10.79 17.45 -6.02
N TRP A 15 10.12 16.37 -6.41
CA TRP A 15 9.67 15.35 -5.46
C TRP A 15 10.86 14.66 -4.78
N GLU A 16 11.84 14.18 -5.51
CA GLU A 16 13.08 13.59 -4.95
C GLU A 16 13.77 14.55 -3.99
N THR A 17 13.89 15.82 -4.37
CA THR A 17 14.49 16.85 -3.51
C THR A 17 13.68 17.01 -2.23
N SER A 18 12.34 17.03 -2.30
CA SER A 18 11.48 17.15 -1.12
C SER A 18 11.62 15.98 -0.16
N ILE A 19 11.77 14.77 -0.69
CA ILE A 19 11.99 13.56 0.11
C ILE A 19 13.38 13.58 0.75
N ARG A 20 14.44 13.89 -0.01
CA ARG A 20 15.82 13.95 0.50
C ARG A 20 16.01 15.01 1.59
N THR A 21 15.40 16.17 1.43
CA THR A 21 15.51 17.27 2.41
C THR A 21 14.53 17.15 3.58
N ASN A 22 13.67 16.11 3.58
CA ASN A 22 12.55 15.98 4.51
C ASN A 22 11.75 17.28 4.65
N SER A 23 11.70 18.04 3.58
CA SER A 23 10.90 19.23 3.58
C SER A 23 9.46 18.79 3.38
N ASN A 24 8.58 19.14 4.31
CA ASN A 24 7.13 19.05 4.14
C ASN A 24 6.62 19.98 3.02
N LYS A 25 7.53 20.48 2.18
CA LYS A 25 7.18 21.31 1.03
C LYS A 25 6.58 20.39 -0.02
N ALA A 26 5.28 20.36 -0.01
CA ALA A 26 4.51 19.75 -1.08
C ALA A 26 4.95 20.34 -2.43
N LEU A 27 4.91 19.51 -3.49
CA LEU A 27 5.19 19.94 -4.87
C LEU A 27 4.52 21.31 -5.18
N PRO A 28 5.16 22.22 -5.89
CA PRO A 28 4.56 23.50 -6.26
C PRO A 28 3.22 23.33 -6.97
N ARG A 29 2.29 24.25 -6.75
CA ARG A 29 0.98 24.21 -7.44
C ARG A 29 1.14 24.33 -8.96
N SER A 30 2.17 25.02 -9.43
CA SER A 30 2.45 25.21 -10.85
C SER A 30 2.71 23.90 -11.61
N ILE A 31 3.19 22.86 -10.95
CA ILE A 31 3.40 21.53 -11.57
C ILE A 31 2.08 20.93 -12.07
N PHE A 32 1.00 21.13 -11.32
CA PHE A 32 -0.34 20.65 -11.66
C PHE A 32 -1.27 21.80 -12.09
N GLY A 33 -0.72 22.81 -12.78
CA GLY A 33 -1.46 23.96 -13.29
C GLY A 33 -1.94 23.82 -14.74
N GLY A 34 -1.69 22.68 -15.37
CA GLY A 34 -2.07 22.40 -16.75
C GLY A 34 -3.51 21.89 -16.89
N THR A 35 -3.82 21.31 -18.06
CA THR A 35 -5.12 20.66 -18.28
C THR A 35 -5.27 19.42 -17.40
N LYS A 36 -6.50 18.90 -17.25
CA LYS A 36 -6.73 17.67 -16.50
C LYS A 36 -5.89 16.50 -17.02
N GLU A 37 -5.81 16.37 -18.33
CA GLU A 37 -5.06 15.31 -19.02
C GLU A 37 -3.56 15.43 -18.74
N GLN A 38 -3.01 16.65 -18.79
CA GLN A 38 -1.61 16.91 -18.47
C GLN A 38 -1.31 16.58 -17.00
N ASN A 39 -2.16 17.06 -16.09
CA ASN A 39 -2.01 16.79 -14.66
C ASN A 39 -2.08 15.28 -14.35
N HIS A 40 -3.00 14.58 -15.01
CA HIS A 40 -3.14 13.13 -14.91
C HIS A 40 -1.86 12.43 -15.37
N GLN A 41 -1.32 12.80 -16.53
CA GLN A 41 -0.10 12.20 -17.08
C GLN A 41 1.11 12.46 -16.17
N ILE A 42 1.28 13.68 -15.67
CA ILE A 42 2.35 14.02 -14.70
C ILE A 42 2.22 13.16 -13.44
N ALA A 43 1.01 13.01 -12.90
CA ALA A 43 0.77 12.20 -11.71
C ALA A 43 1.13 10.73 -11.95
N VAL A 44 0.66 10.13 -13.04
CA VAL A 44 0.93 8.72 -13.38
C VAL A 44 2.43 8.46 -13.55
N GLU A 45 3.13 9.32 -14.29
CA GLU A 45 4.57 9.14 -14.50
C GLU A 45 5.38 9.32 -13.20
N LEU A 46 4.96 10.24 -12.32
CA LEU A 46 5.58 10.37 -11.00
C LEU A 46 5.33 9.13 -10.13
N PHE A 47 4.11 8.57 -10.14
CA PHE A 47 3.82 7.33 -9.40
C PHE A 47 4.64 6.15 -9.93
N LYS A 48 4.73 5.98 -11.25
CA LYS A 48 5.58 4.94 -11.85
C LYS A 48 7.04 5.09 -11.44
N HIS A 49 7.58 6.31 -11.52
CA HIS A 49 8.95 6.58 -11.08
C HIS A 49 9.16 6.15 -9.61
N VAL A 50 8.22 6.51 -8.72
CA VAL A 50 8.30 6.13 -7.31
C VAL A 50 8.24 4.61 -7.13
N PHE A 51 7.33 3.94 -7.78
CA PHE A 51 7.18 2.49 -7.63
C PHE A 51 8.39 1.74 -8.19
N GLU A 52 8.83 2.06 -9.40
CA GLU A 52 9.82 1.31 -10.15
C GLU A 52 11.27 1.67 -9.79
N LYS A 53 11.54 2.96 -9.49
CA LYS A 53 12.91 3.45 -9.28
C LYS A 53 13.27 3.69 -7.82
N VAL A 54 12.27 4.00 -6.98
CA VAL A 54 12.51 4.34 -5.58
C VAL A 54 12.16 3.19 -4.65
N LEU A 55 11.02 2.55 -4.86
CA LEU A 55 10.58 1.40 -4.08
C LEU A 55 11.02 0.06 -4.69
N GLU A 56 11.48 0.08 -5.93
CA GLU A 56 11.87 -1.10 -6.72
C GLU A 56 10.75 -2.17 -6.75
N TRP A 57 9.51 -1.70 -6.76
CA TRP A 57 8.34 -2.56 -6.77
C TRP A 57 8.02 -3.06 -8.16
N SER A 58 7.74 -4.33 -8.27
CA SER A 58 7.07 -4.89 -9.45
C SER A 58 5.60 -4.42 -9.51
N PRO A 59 4.96 -4.46 -10.68
CA PRO A 59 3.54 -4.12 -10.79
C PRO A 59 2.64 -4.92 -9.84
N ILE A 60 2.99 -6.18 -9.54
CA ILE A 60 2.22 -7.02 -8.61
C ILE A 60 2.42 -6.57 -7.14
N ASP A 61 3.58 -6.01 -6.80
CA ASP A 61 3.82 -5.44 -5.49
C ASP A 61 2.96 -4.20 -5.28
N VAL A 62 2.76 -3.38 -6.33
CA VAL A 62 1.83 -2.25 -6.28
C VAL A 62 0.41 -2.72 -5.97
N VAL A 63 -0.06 -3.81 -6.60
CA VAL A 63 -1.38 -4.42 -6.29
C VAL A 63 -1.49 -4.82 -4.83
N ASN A 64 -0.41 -5.39 -4.28
CA ASN A 64 -0.43 -5.98 -2.94
C ASN A 64 -0.17 -4.97 -1.83
N PHE A 65 0.63 -3.92 -2.10
CA PHE A 65 1.20 -3.08 -1.03
C PHE A 65 0.80 -1.62 -1.07
N LEU A 66 0.33 -1.08 -2.20
CA LEU A 66 -0.03 0.32 -2.27
C LEU A 66 -1.16 0.66 -1.29
N SER A 67 -0.94 1.68 -0.46
CA SER A 67 -1.88 2.13 0.55
C SER A 67 -1.82 3.65 0.72
N MET A 68 -2.84 4.23 1.36
CA MET A 68 -2.85 5.66 1.70
C MET A 68 -1.67 6.06 2.59
N LYS A 69 -1.18 5.15 3.41
CA LYS A 69 0.02 5.40 4.23
C LYS A 69 1.23 5.67 3.36
N TYR A 70 1.49 4.87 2.32
CA TYR A 70 2.57 5.15 1.36
C TYR A 70 2.39 6.48 0.64
N ILE A 71 1.16 6.81 0.22
CA ILE A 71 0.86 8.10 -0.40
C ILE A 71 1.24 9.25 0.53
N GLN A 72 0.97 9.12 1.82
CA GLN A 72 1.28 10.12 2.84
C GLN A 72 2.79 10.17 3.15
N ASP A 73 3.39 9.03 3.48
CA ASP A 73 4.79 8.93 3.90
C ASP A 73 5.76 9.38 2.79
N LEU A 74 5.36 9.21 1.52
CA LEU A 74 6.14 9.59 0.35
C LEU A 74 5.77 10.98 -0.23
N ASN A 75 5.00 11.80 0.48
CA ASN A 75 4.57 13.13 0.03
C ASN A 75 3.88 13.12 -1.35
N LEU A 76 3.10 12.06 -1.65
CA LEU A 76 2.42 11.88 -2.93
C LEU A 76 0.96 12.37 -2.93
N GLN A 77 0.51 13.10 -1.90
CA GLN A 77 -0.87 13.58 -1.79
C GLN A 77 -1.25 14.52 -2.95
N LYS A 78 -0.33 15.36 -3.41
CA LYS A 78 -0.63 16.26 -4.53
C LYS A 78 -0.87 15.54 -5.83
N PRO A 79 0.05 14.68 -6.34
CA PRO A 79 -0.25 13.88 -7.52
C PRO A 79 -1.48 13.00 -7.33
N PHE A 80 -1.69 12.44 -6.12
CA PHE A 80 -2.89 11.68 -5.80
C PHE A 80 -4.17 12.51 -5.97
N ASN A 81 -4.20 13.72 -5.44
CA ASN A 81 -5.36 14.62 -5.55
C ASN A 81 -5.53 15.25 -6.95
N ALA A 82 -4.51 15.17 -7.81
CA ALA A 82 -4.59 15.65 -9.19
C ALA A 82 -5.27 14.67 -10.15
N LEU A 83 -5.54 13.44 -9.70
CA LEU A 83 -6.25 12.42 -10.48
C LEU A 83 -7.75 12.62 -10.39
N ASP A 84 -8.43 12.31 -11.50
CA ASP A 84 -9.90 12.31 -11.57
C ASP A 84 -10.40 10.87 -11.31
N TYR A 85 -11.03 10.68 -10.17
CA TYR A 85 -11.47 9.35 -9.71
C TYR A 85 -12.88 9.04 -10.17
N PRO A 86 -13.10 7.92 -10.87
CA PRO A 86 -14.44 7.40 -11.14
C PRO A 86 -15.21 7.17 -9.81
N PRO A 87 -16.55 7.21 -9.86
CA PRO A 87 -17.39 7.08 -8.67
C PRO A 87 -17.06 5.89 -7.78
N GLU A 88 -16.74 4.74 -8.37
CA GLU A 88 -16.37 3.49 -7.68
C GLU A 88 -15.05 3.57 -6.91
N TYR A 89 -14.18 4.54 -7.23
CA TYR A 89 -12.89 4.76 -6.57
C TYR A 89 -12.83 6.04 -5.74
N LYS A 90 -13.94 6.75 -5.56
CA LYS A 90 -13.98 7.99 -4.75
C LYS A 90 -13.75 7.73 -3.26
N ASP A 91 -14.04 6.52 -2.78
CA ASP A 91 -13.65 6.13 -1.42
C ASP A 91 -12.11 6.07 -1.33
N ARG A 92 -11.53 6.86 -0.42
CA ARG A 92 -10.08 6.91 -0.22
C ARG A 92 -9.44 5.54 0.04
N ARG A 93 -10.20 4.60 0.61
CA ARG A 93 -9.75 3.23 0.86
C ARG A 93 -9.51 2.45 -0.43
N CYS A 94 -10.23 2.79 -1.50
CA CYS A 94 -10.13 2.16 -2.83
C CYS A 94 -9.40 3.03 -3.85
N ALA A 95 -9.25 4.33 -3.61
CA ALA A 95 -8.64 5.27 -4.55
C ALA A 95 -7.19 4.91 -4.92
N THR A 96 -6.45 4.29 -3.99
CA THR A 96 -5.08 3.81 -4.26
C THR A 96 -5.04 2.73 -5.34
N PHE A 97 -6.08 1.89 -5.46
CA PHE A 97 -6.16 0.90 -6.53
C PHE A 97 -6.33 1.54 -7.90
N TYR A 98 -7.04 2.66 -7.95
CA TYR A 98 -7.16 3.41 -9.20
C TYR A 98 -5.81 3.95 -9.68
N VAL A 99 -4.97 4.45 -8.76
CA VAL A 99 -3.58 4.82 -9.07
C VAL A 99 -2.84 3.62 -9.68
N GLY A 100 -2.95 2.46 -9.08
CA GLY A 100 -2.34 1.23 -9.59
C GLY A 100 -2.86 0.85 -10.98
N ILE A 101 -4.18 0.95 -11.23
CA ILE A 101 -4.80 0.70 -12.55
C ILE A 101 -4.26 1.67 -13.60
N LEU A 102 -4.07 2.94 -13.25
CA LEU A 102 -3.55 3.94 -14.17
C LEU A 102 -2.07 3.67 -14.52
N CYS A 103 -1.27 3.27 -13.54
CA CYS A 103 0.13 2.93 -13.77
C CYS A 103 0.29 1.62 -14.54
N TYR A 104 -0.57 0.62 -14.26
CA TYR A 104 -0.47 -0.74 -14.78
C TYR A 104 -1.85 -1.26 -15.27
N PRO A 105 -2.37 -0.75 -16.39
CA PRO A 105 -3.70 -1.11 -16.88
C PRO A 105 -3.91 -2.60 -17.14
N GLN A 106 -2.84 -3.32 -17.48
CA GLN A 106 -2.85 -4.77 -17.70
C GLN A 106 -3.22 -5.58 -16.45
N LEU A 107 -3.05 -4.99 -15.26
CA LEU A 107 -3.39 -5.63 -13.97
C LEU A 107 -4.76 -5.18 -13.42
N ARG A 108 -5.56 -4.47 -14.22
CA ARG A 108 -6.86 -3.92 -13.80
C ARG A 108 -7.74 -4.95 -13.09
N HIS A 109 -7.78 -6.18 -13.57
CA HIS A 109 -8.61 -7.23 -12.98
C HIS A 109 -8.18 -7.59 -11.54
N TYR A 110 -6.88 -7.58 -11.24
CA TYR A 110 -6.39 -7.80 -9.88
C TYR A 110 -6.75 -6.64 -8.95
N PHE A 111 -6.63 -5.41 -9.41
CA PHE A 111 -7.02 -4.24 -8.61
C PHE A 111 -8.52 -4.22 -8.34
N ASN A 112 -9.35 -4.56 -9.32
CA ASN A 112 -10.80 -4.63 -9.15
C ASN A 112 -11.19 -5.71 -8.13
N GLU A 113 -10.60 -6.89 -8.19
CA GLU A 113 -10.84 -7.97 -7.21
C GLU A 113 -10.51 -7.51 -5.79
N LYS A 114 -9.36 -6.84 -5.61
CA LYS A 114 -8.94 -6.30 -4.31
C LYS A 114 -9.87 -5.20 -3.81
N THR A 115 -10.34 -4.33 -4.69
CA THR A 115 -11.32 -3.29 -4.37
C THR A 115 -12.60 -3.92 -3.80
N ILE A 116 -13.13 -4.96 -4.44
CA ILE A 116 -14.32 -5.69 -3.97
C ILE A 116 -14.08 -6.27 -2.58
N TRP A 117 -12.94 -6.91 -2.35
CA TRP A 117 -12.63 -7.50 -1.04
C TRP A 117 -12.54 -6.47 0.07
N ILE A 118 -11.96 -5.30 -0.19
CA ILE A 118 -11.89 -4.20 0.79
C ILE A 118 -13.27 -3.62 1.06
N MET A 119 -14.08 -3.40 0.03
CA MET A 119 -15.45 -2.90 0.21
C MET A 119 -16.28 -3.86 1.05
N GLU A 120 -16.21 -5.16 0.75
CA GLU A 120 -16.86 -6.20 1.55
C GLU A 120 -16.36 -6.20 2.99
N TYR A 121 -15.04 -6.15 3.20
CA TYR A 121 -14.44 -6.08 4.52
C TYR A 121 -14.95 -4.90 5.32
N ASN A 122 -14.86 -3.70 4.78
CA ASN A 122 -15.29 -2.47 5.45
C ASN A 122 -16.79 -2.48 5.75
N ASN A 123 -17.62 -2.94 4.81
CA ASN A 123 -19.07 -3.09 5.04
C ASN A 123 -19.38 -4.04 6.20
N ASN A 124 -18.60 -5.11 6.36
CA ASN A 124 -18.80 -6.06 7.46
C ASN A 124 -18.29 -5.52 8.80
N ILE A 125 -17.23 -4.72 8.82
CA ILE A 125 -16.78 -4.00 10.02
C ILE A 125 -17.84 -2.99 10.47
N ASP A 126 -18.37 -2.18 9.55
CA ASP A 126 -19.36 -1.13 9.83
C ASP A 126 -20.71 -1.70 10.33
N LYS A 127 -21.10 -2.89 9.87
CA LYS A 127 -22.35 -3.58 10.26
C LYS A 127 -22.33 -4.23 11.66
N GLY A 128 -21.19 -4.23 12.34
CA GLY A 128 -21.07 -4.71 13.72
C GLY A 128 -20.83 -6.22 13.90
N ARG A 129 -21.08 -6.74 15.12
CA ARG A 129 -20.55 -8.03 15.58
C ARG A 129 -21.08 -9.26 14.83
N ASN A 130 -22.28 -9.19 14.30
CA ASN A 130 -22.97 -10.38 13.72
C ASN A 130 -22.69 -10.58 12.22
N HIS A 131 -21.85 -9.76 11.61
CA HIS A 131 -21.50 -9.88 10.21
C HIS A 131 -20.09 -10.42 10.06
N TYR A 132 -19.92 -11.43 9.21
CA TYR A 132 -18.66 -12.12 8.96
C TYR A 132 -18.25 -11.93 7.50
N ILE A 133 -16.95 -11.95 7.26
CA ILE A 133 -16.43 -11.96 5.90
C ILE A 133 -16.67 -13.36 5.34
N SER A 134 -17.29 -13.41 4.16
CA SER A 134 -17.45 -14.66 3.44
C SER A 134 -16.16 -15.06 2.75
N PHE A 135 -15.77 -16.30 2.93
CA PHE A 135 -14.71 -16.96 2.18
C PHE A 135 -15.33 -18.08 1.34
N ASP A 136 -14.88 -18.19 0.11
CA ASP A 136 -15.32 -19.20 -0.84
C ASP A 136 -14.70 -20.55 -0.45
N GLU A 137 -15.45 -21.35 0.34
CA GLU A 137 -14.98 -22.64 0.84
C GLU A 137 -14.84 -23.69 -0.27
N GLU A 138 -15.56 -23.53 -1.38
CA GLU A 138 -15.45 -24.41 -2.55
C GLU A 138 -14.16 -24.12 -3.34
N ASN A 139 -13.60 -22.92 -3.21
CA ASN A 139 -12.36 -22.52 -3.84
C ASN A 139 -11.33 -22.07 -2.80
N LEU A 140 -10.69 -23.04 -2.15
CA LEU A 140 -9.71 -22.81 -1.08
C LEU A 140 -8.54 -21.90 -1.51
N ASN A 141 -8.12 -21.97 -2.77
CA ASN A 141 -7.05 -21.13 -3.30
C ASN A 141 -7.49 -19.65 -3.32
N LYS A 142 -8.69 -19.37 -3.79
CA LYS A 142 -9.27 -18.02 -3.80
C LYS A 142 -9.52 -17.52 -2.38
N ALA A 143 -10.04 -18.38 -1.51
CA ALA A 143 -10.30 -18.06 -0.10
C ALA A 143 -8.99 -17.69 0.64
N SER A 144 -7.95 -18.51 0.52
CA SER A 144 -6.65 -18.24 1.15
C SER A 144 -5.98 -16.99 0.59
N LYS A 145 -6.12 -16.73 -0.71
CA LYS A 145 -5.62 -15.50 -1.36
C LYS A 145 -6.33 -14.25 -0.83
N LYS A 146 -7.67 -14.29 -0.69
CA LYS A 146 -8.47 -13.21 -0.08
C LYS A 146 -8.07 -13.00 1.38
N ALA A 147 -7.94 -14.08 2.14
CA ALA A 147 -7.53 -14.03 3.54
C ALA A 147 -6.18 -13.34 3.72
N ARG A 148 -5.15 -13.79 2.98
CA ARG A 148 -3.80 -13.19 3.01
C ARG A 148 -3.82 -11.71 2.68
N PHE A 149 -4.54 -11.34 1.65
CA PHE A 149 -4.67 -9.93 1.26
C PHE A 149 -5.33 -9.09 2.35
N LEU A 150 -6.44 -9.58 2.94
CA LEU A 150 -7.15 -8.85 3.99
C LEU A 150 -6.32 -8.71 5.27
N LEU A 151 -5.58 -9.74 5.68
CA LEU A 151 -4.67 -9.59 6.83
C LEU A 151 -3.63 -8.51 6.57
N ASN A 152 -3.00 -8.51 5.40
CA ASN A 152 -2.04 -7.50 5.00
C ASN A 152 -2.67 -6.09 4.98
N TYR A 153 -3.89 -5.95 4.47
CA TYR A 153 -4.64 -4.69 4.49
C TYR A 153 -4.89 -4.21 5.92
N VAL A 154 -5.36 -5.10 6.79
CA VAL A 154 -5.68 -4.75 8.20
C VAL A 154 -4.42 -4.34 8.97
N LEU A 155 -3.31 -5.06 8.82
CA LEU A 155 -2.04 -4.72 9.48
C LEU A 155 -1.53 -3.32 9.11
N ARG A 156 -1.87 -2.83 7.91
CA ARG A 156 -1.47 -1.49 7.44
C ARG A 156 -2.43 -0.38 7.85
N THR A 157 -3.70 -0.71 8.06
CA THR A 157 -4.76 0.27 8.34
C THR A 157 -5.13 0.32 9.82
N ASP A 158 -4.77 -0.70 10.59
CA ASP A 158 -5.04 -0.76 12.02
C ASP A 158 -4.00 0.04 12.80
N CYS A 159 -4.44 1.20 13.32
CA CYS A 159 -3.60 2.05 14.16
C CYS A 159 -3.46 1.55 15.61
N GLU A 160 -4.22 0.53 16.02
CA GLU A 160 -4.19 0.00 17.39
C GLU A 160 -2.95 -0.86 17.64
N LEU A 161 -2.42 -1.50 16.59
CA LEU A 161 -1.21 -2.32 16.67
C LEU A 161 0.00 -1.52 16.24
N GLN A 162 0.87 -1.22 17.18
CA GLN A 162 2.18 -0.62 16.91
C GLN A 162 3.26 -1.62 17.27
N PHE A 163 3.93 -2.16 16.25
CA PHE A 163 5.11 -3.01 16.41
C PHE A 163 6.37 -2.19 16.14
N LYS A 164 7.39 -2.37 16.97
CA LYS A 164 8.68 -1.67 16.80
C LYS A 164 9.54 -2.32 15.73
N ASN A 165 9.36 -3.61 15.55
CA ASN A 165 10.11 -4.46 14.62
C ASN A 165 9.25 -5.68 14.25
N ILE A 166 9.76 -6.52 13.36
CA ILE A 166 9.09 -7.73 12.91
C ILE A 166 9.03 -8.81 13.98
N GLU A 167 10.03 -8.87 14.82
CA GLU A 167 10.12 -9.84 15.89
C GLU A 167 8.95 -9.64 16.87
N ASP A 168 8.60 -8.39 17.19
CA ASP A 168 7.42 -8.07 18.00
C ASP A 168 6.12 -8.54 17.34
N LEU A 169 6.00 -8.38 16.02
CA LEU A 169 4.85 -8.85 15.24
C LEU A 169 4.77 -10.38 15.26
N TYR A 170 5.87 -11.09 15.03
CA TYR A 170 5.93 -12.56 15.11
C TYR A 170 5.62 -13.05 16.51
N ALA A 171 6.20 -12.43 17.54
CA ALA A 171 5.92 -12.74 18.92
C ALA A 171 4.44 -12.54 19.29
N PHE A 172 3.80 -11.50 18.75
CA PHE A 172 2.36 -11.31 18.92
C PHE A 172 1.55 -12.44 18.27
N PHE A 173 1.85 -12.77 17.00
CA PHE A 173 1.10 -13.80 16.26
C PHE A 173 1.36 -15.23 16.75
N SER A 174 2.43 -15.47 17.48
CA SER A 174 2.70 -16.74 18.18
C SER A 174 1.84 -16.95 19.44
N GLN A 175 1.14 -15.93 19.93
CA GLN A 175 0.39 -15.97 21.17
C GLN A 175 -1.12 -16.18 20.94
N LYS A 176 -1.80 -16.72 21.96
CA LYS A 176 -3.28 -16.90 21.94
C LYS A 176 -4.05 -15.60 21.71
N LYS A 177 -3.46 -14.43 22.08
CA LYS A 177 -4.08 -13.12 21.85
C LYS A 177 -4.25 -12.78 20.38
N ALA A 178 -3.42 -13.32 19.48
CA ALA A 178 -3.55 -13.11 18.04
C ALA A 178 -4.89 -13.65 17.50
N LYS A 179 -5.34 -14.83 17.96
CA LYS A 179 -6.66 -15.38 17.56
C LYS A 179 -7.79 -14.45 17.94
N ARG A 180 -7.75 -13.86 19.15
CA ARG A 180 -8.77 -12.90 19.63
C ARG A 180 -8.74 -11.61 18.80
N TRP A 181 -7.55 -11.11 18.50
CA TRP A 181 -7.40 -9.94 17.66
C TRP A 181 -7.91 -10.20 16.23
N LEU A 182 -7.53 -11.32 15.60
CA LEU A 182 -8.04 -11.70 14.28
C LEU A 182 -9.58 -11.80 14.28
N ALA A 183 -10.16 -12.36 15.33
CA ALA A 183 -11.62 -12.43 15.48
C ALA A 183 -12.25 -11.02 15.61
N SER A 184 -11.64 -10.10 16.38
CA SER A 184 -12.11 -8.72 16.50
C SER A 184 -12.04 -7.96 15.16
N LYS A 185 -11.08 -8.29 14.32
CA LYS A 185 -10.93 -7.76 12.96
C LYS A 185 -11.69 -8.57 11.89
N LYS A 186 -12.62 -9.43 12.28
CA LYS A 186 -13.43 -10.27 11.37
C LYS A 186 -12.62 -11.27 10.53
N LEU A 187 -11.36 -11.50 10.87
CA LEU A 187 -10.46 -12.43 10.17
C LEU A 187 -10.33 -13.78 10.90
N GLY A 188 -11.12 -14.01 11.97
CA GLY A 188 -11.07 -15.26 12.73
C GLY A 188 -11.32 -16.50 11.89
N ALA A 189 -12.32 -16.46 11.00
CA ALA A 189 -12.65 -17.56 10.10
C ALA A 189 -11.53 -17.84 9.07
N ALA A 190 -10.74 -16.83 8.70
CA ALA A 190 -9.64 -16.99 7.75
C ALA A 190 -8.51 -17.90 8.28
N VAL A 191 -8.39 -18.04 9.60
CA VAL A 191 -7.33 -18.86 10.22
C VAL A 191 -7.44 -20.33 9.84
N CYS A 192 -8.64 -20.83 9.50
CA CYS A 192 -8.83 -22.24 9.10
C CYS A 192 -8.11 -22.62 7.79
N PHE A 193 -7.71 -21.63 6.96
CA PHE A 193 -6.95 -21.86 5.74
C PHE A 193 -5.44 -21.99 5.97
N PHE A 194 -4.96 -21.90 7.22
CA PHE A 194 -3.55 -21.87 7.60
C PHE A 194 -3.33 -22.77 8.82
N GLU A 195 -2.11 -23.23 9.01
CA GLU A 195 -1.76 -24.09 10.16
C GLU A 195 -1.90 -23.36 11.50
N SER A 196 -1.61 -22.08 11.52
CA SER A 196 -1.66 -21.25 12.73
C SER A 196 -1.83 -19.76 12.37
N PRO A 197 -2.15 -18.89 13.37
CA PRO A 197 -2.10 -17.45 13.14
C PRO A 197 -0.73 -16.95 12.67
N LEU A 198 0.36 -17.55 13.15
CA LEU A 198 1.71 -17.20 12.74
C LEU A 198 1.96 -17.61 11.27
N ASP A 199 1.52 -18.79 10.86
CA ASP A 199 1.59 -19.23 9.46
C ASP A 199 0.73 -18.33 8.56
N TYR A 200 -0.47 -17.95 9.02
CA TYR A 200 -1.31 -16.98 8.33
C TYR A 200 -0.58 -15.65 8.13
N LEU A 201 0.12 -15.15 9.14
CA LEU A 201 0.95 -13.96 9.03
C LEU A 201 2.07 -14.16 8.01
N HIS A 202 2.87 -15.22 8.14
CA HIS A 202 4.01 -15.48 7.24
C HIS A 202 3.60 -15.54 5.77
N GLN A 203 2.46 -16.17 5.47
CA GLN A 203 1.95 -16.26 4.13
C GLN A 203 1.31 -14.96 3.61
N SER A 204 0.99 -14.02 4.50
CA SER A 204 0.39 -12.72 4.17
C SER A 204 1.40 -11.62 3.96
N LEU A 205 2.62 -11.78 4.50
CA LEU A 205 3.68 -10.80 4.34
C LEU A 205 4.29 -10.89 2.93
N PRO A 206 4.75 -9.76 2.38
CA PRO A 206 5.44 -9.77 1.10
C PRO A 206 6.71 -10.62 1.20
N ARG A 207 6.98 -11.35 0.13
CA ARG A 207 8.24 -12.07 -0.01
C ARG A 207 9.09 -11.34 -1.05
N ASN A 208 10.25 -10.87 -0.68
CA ASN A 208 11.25 -10.43 -1.62
C ASN A 208 12.08 -11.62 -2.09
N VAL A 209 12.01 -11.94 -3.28
CA VAL A 209 12.69 -13.10 -3.85
C VAL A 209 14.21 -12.91 -3.81
N GLU A 210 14.69 -11.66 -3.81
CA GLU A 210 16.12 -11.33 -3.92
C GLU A 210 16.88 -11.26 -2.58
N SER A 211 16.20 -11.11 -1.46
CA SER A 211 16.83 -10.91 -0.14
C SER A 211 16.82 -12.12 0.80
N GLY A 212 16.73 -13.33 0.25
CA GLY A 212 16.86 -14.54 1.07
C GLY A 212 15.73 -14.77 2.07
N GLY A 213 14.52 -14.28 1.77
CA GLY A 213 13.31 -14.61 2.52
C GLY A 213 13.00 -13.71 3.72
N ARG A 214 13.73 -12.63 3.91
CA ARG A 214 13.34 -11.58 4.86
C ARG A 214 12.65 -10.44 4.12
N ASN A 215 11.33 -10.56 3.98
CA ASN A 215 10.54 -9.45 3.52
C ASN A 215 9.52 -9.04 4.48
N ASP A 216 9.90 -8.00 5.01
CA ASP A 216 9.27 -7.28 6.03
C ASP A 216 8.69 -6.01 5.48
N PHE A 217 7.39 -6.02 5.35
CA PHE A 217 6.62 -4.80 5.15
C PHE A 217 6.98 -3.73 6.22
N VAL A 218 7.18 -4.15 7.46
CA VAL A 218 7.62 -3.27 8.57
C VAL A 218 9.07 -2.85 8.38
N LEU A 219 9.95 -3.75 7.92
CA LEU A 219 11.34 -3.42 7.59
C LEU A 219 11.44 -2.52 6.37
N GLN A 220 10.68 -2.75 5.30
CA GLN A 220 10.70 -1.84 4.14
C GLN A 220 10.34 -0.41 4.51
N ILE A 221 9.34 -0.19 5.38
CA ILE A 221 9.02 1.14 5.90
C ILE A 221 10.14 1.64 6.83
N THR A 222 10.70 0.78 7.67
CA THR A 222 11.75 1.16 8.64
C THR A 222 13.08 1.40 7.92
N GLU A 223 13.45 0.58 6.95
CA GLU A 223 14.65 0.76 6.12
C GLU A 223 14.52 1.98 5.21
N PHE A 224 13.36 2.20 4.60
CA PHE A 224 13.09 3.42 3.84
C PHE A 224 13.19 4.67 4.72
N ASN A 225 12.61 4.65 5.92
CA ASN A 225 12.74 5.73 6.90
C ASN A 225 14.19 5.88 7.41
N LYS A 226 14.97 4.80 7.46
CA LYS A 226 16.39 4.82 7.79
C LYS A 226 17.21 5.41 6.64
N LEU A 227 16.98 5.00 5.40
CA LEU A 227 17.60 5.57 4.21
C LEU A 227 17.29 7.07 4.09
N LEU A 228 16.07 7.49 4.40
CA LEU A 228 15.69 8.91 4.48
C LEU A 228 16.40 9.66 5.62
N LYS A 229 16.74 9.00 6.72
CA LYS A 229 17.52 9.58 7.83
C LYS A 229 19.02 9.63 7.52
N ASP A 230 19.56 8.58 6.93
CA ASP A 230 20.98 8.46 6.61
C ASP A 230 21.39 9.43 5.49
N SER A 231 20.48 9.71 4.53
CA SER A 231 20.69 10.73 3.51
C SER A 231 20.73 12.18 4.09
N LYS A 232 20.22 12.39 5.31
CA LYS A 232 20.33 13.69 6.01
C LYS A 232 21.65 13.89 6.73
N GLY A 233 22.32 12.81 7.12
CA GLY A 233 23.62 12.87 7.83
C GLY A 233 24.79 13.22 6.91
N GLN A 234 24.63 13.10 5.60
CA GLN A 234 25.72 13.39 4.63
C GLN A 234 25.67 14.79 4.02
N GLY A 235 24.72 15.62 4.42
CA GLY A 235 24.54 17.00 3.94
C GLY A 235 25.07 18.09 4.86
N SER A 236 25.89 17.75 5.85
CA SER A 236 26.51 18.71 6.78
C SER A 236 28.02 18.48 6.83
N ILE A 237 28.71 18.93 5.81
CA ILE A 237 30.13 19.35 5.85
C ILE A 237 30.22 20.64 5.04
#